data_45ec99bae27eff946937b22bffb6610c
#
_entry.id   45ec99bae27eff946937b22bffb6610c
#
_cell.length_a   1.000
_cell.length_b   1.000
_cell.length_c   1.000
_cell.angle_alpha   90.00
_cell.angle_beta   90.00
_cell.angle_gamma   90.00
#
_symmetry.space_group_name_H-M   'P 1'
#
loop_
_entity.id
_entity.type
_entity.pdbx_description
1 polymer ?
#
loop_
_entity_poly.entity_id
_entity_poly.type
_entity_poly.pdbx_seq_one_letter_code
_entity_poly.pdbx_strand_id
1 'polypeptide(L)'
;MRKIIVILMAMLFLAPRSFAQDIRAQESRKAALEREIALIDKQLKENSKKSFSALNSLTLIRKKVADRKELLAESDRELSRINRAVNAKQAEIYRIQNRLDTLSAYYSRLISSAYRNRDSRVWYMYILGSDNVGQAFRRIGYMRNLSTDLNRQGDKIKATREELRKETDSLMVMKSQAQALRNSRAADLASLQSEEKEAASIVTSLQRNKTRYQQQLADRKKQVDALNREIERIIASAVNGGKAGKTSKPVDVKLDAEFAGNKGKLPWPASGPVVDHFGQHYHPVFTKVKLPFNNGINIALEKGTEVKAVFNGVVKQIVVMPGYGKCVLVQHGNYFSFYCRLGSVSVKAGDKVSTGEVIGRIDTIDNLNQLHFQIWQGTKPQNPELWLR
;
A
#
# COMPACT_ATOMS: atom_id res chain seq x y z
N MET A 1 -17.13 -41.28 12.96
CA MET A 1 -16.28 -41.07 11.77
C MET A 1 -16.78 -39.96 10.82
N ARG A 2 -18.09 -39.81 10.54
CA ARG A 2 -18.61 -38.72 9.65
C ARG A 2 -18.39 -37.29 10.18
N LYS A 3 -18.38 -37.04 11.48
CA LYS A 3 -18.17 -35.69 12.05
C LYS A 3 -16.70 -35.20 12.03
N ILE A 4 -15.74 -36.10 12.01
CA ILE A 4 -14.30 -35.77 11.95
C ILE A 4 -13.89 -35.40 10.52
N ILE A 5 -14.50 -36.01 9.51
CA ILE A 5 -14.24 -35.67 8.08
C ILE A 5 -14.75 -34.28 7.73
N VAL A 6 -15.87 -33.84 8.30
CA VAL A 6 -16.42 -32.49 8.07
C VAL A 6 -15.55 -31.40 8.70
N ILE A 7 -14.93 -31.65 9.86
CA ILE A 7 -14.02 -30.71 10.52
C ILE A 7 -12.68 -30.62 9.76
N LEU A 8 -12.17 -31.72 9.23
CA LEU A 8 -10.95 -31.73 8.41
C LEU A 8 -11.15 -31.04 7.05
N MET A 9 -12.34 -31.13 6.46
CA MET A 9 -12.68 -30.44 5.21
C MET A 9 -12.90 -28.93 5.42
N ALA A 10 -13.37 -28.50 6.60
CA ALA A 10 -13.50 -27.08 6.95
C ALA A 10 -12.15 -26.40 7.23
N MET A 11 -11.14 -27.12 7.72
CA MET A 11 -9.78 -26.57 7.92
C MET A 11 -8.99 -26.41 6.62
N LEU A 12 -9.33 -27.15 5.55
CA LEU A 12 -8.64 -27.05 4.27
C LEU A 12 -9.04 -25.81 3.45
N PHE A 13 -10.16 -25.13 3.81
CA PHE A 13 -10.65 -23.93 3.11
C PHE A 13 -10.22 -22.61 3.73
N LEU A 14 -9.55 -22.61 4.89
CA LEU A 14 -9.16 -21.38 5.60
C LEU A 14 -7.70 -20.91 5.32
N ALA A 15 -6.84 -21.77 4.78
CA ALA A 15 -5.43 -21.46 4.58
C ALA A 15 -5.09 -20.55 3.36
N PRO A 16 -5.80 -20.55 2.22
CA PRO A 16 -5.40 -19.73 1.07
C PRO A 16 -5.85 -18.27 1.13
N ARG A 17 -6.81 -17.91 2.00
CA ARG A 17 -7.35 -16.54 2.05
C ARG A 17 -6.42 -15.52 2.70
N SER A 18 -5.69 -15.87 3.73
CA SER A 18 -4.77 -14.94 4.41
C SER A 18 -3.56 -14.57 3.52
N PHE A 19 -3.00 -15.51 2.76
CA PHE A 19 -1.88 -15.24 1.85
C PHE A 19 -2.26 -14.33 0.67
N ALA A 20 -3.45 -14.51 0.08
CA ALA A 20 -3.91 -13.66 -1.02
C ALA A 20 -4.27 -12.24 -0.54
N GLN A 21 -4.70 -12.10 0.70
CA GLN A 21 -5.03 -10.81 1.31
C GLN A 21 -3.75 -10.01 1.63
N ASP A 22 -2.70 -10.69 2.08
CA ASP A 22 -1.40 -10.08 2.39
C ASP A 22 -0.69 -9.57 1.13
N ILE A 23 -0.75 -10.34 0.03
CA ILE A 23 -0.19 -9.92 -1.28
C ILE A 23 -0.90 -8.69 -1.83
N ARG A 24 -2.23 -8.67 -1.81
CA ARG A 24 -3.01 -7.50 -2.26
C ARG A 24 -2.74 -6.26 -1.42
N ALA A 25 -2.55 -6.41 -0.11
CA ALA A 25 -2.19 -5.31 0.78
C ALA A 25 -0.81 -4.74 0.43
N GLN A 26 0.19 -5.59 0.14
CA GLN A 26 1.52 -5.16 -0.28
C GLN A 26 1.51 -4.46 -1.64
N GLU A 27 0.81 -5.00 -2.63
CA GLU A 27 0.66 -4.38 -3.96
C GLU A 27 -0.04 -3.00 -3.86
N SER A 28 -1.09 -2.90 -3.03
CA SER A 28 -1.78 -1.64 -2.78
C SER A 28 -0.86 -0.60 -2.13
N ARG A 29 -0.04 -1.02 -1.14
CA ARG A 29 0.92 -0.14 -0.46
C ARG A 29 2.02 0.33 -1.42
N LYS A 30 2.59 -0.56 -2.23
CA LYS A 30 3.57 -0.23 -3.26
C LYS A 30 3.01 0.81 -4.24
N ALA A 31 1.81 0.57 -4.78
CA ALA A 31 1.14 1.50 -5.68
C ALA A 31 0.80 2.85 -5.02
N ALA A 32 0.56 2.89 -3.70
CA ALA A 32 0.36 4.14 -2.97
C ALA A 32 1.68 4.94 -2.88
N LEU A 33 2.79 4.30 -2.49
CA LEU A 33 4.12 4.93 -2.42
C LEU A 33 4.59 5.47 -3.77
N GLU A 34 4.38 4.72 -4.85
CA GLU A 34 4.70 5.16 -6.22
C GLU A 34 3.91 6.41 -6.61
N ARG A 35 2.60 6.48 -6.25
CA ARG A 35 1.77 7.67 -6.48
C ARG A 35 2.24 8.86 -5.65
N GLU A 36 2.62 8.67 -4.39
CA GLU A 36 3.15 9.73 -3.54
C GLU A 36 4.46 10.28 -4.10
N ILE A 37 5.39 9.41 -4.52
CA ILE A 37 6.64 9.81 -5.16
C ILE A 37 6.37 10.63 -6.43
N ALA A 38 5.46 10.16 -7.30
CA ALA A 38 5.11 10.86 -8.53
C ALA A 38 4.48 12.25 -8.27
N LEU A 39 3.63 12.38 -7.24
CA LEU A 39 3.06 13.66 -6.83
C LEU A 39 4.15 14.63 -6.34
N ILE A 40 5.09 14.14 -5.52
CA ILE A 40 6.20 14.96 -5.02
C ILE A 40 7.10 15.41 -6.17
N ASP A 41 7.40 14.53 -7.14
CA ASP A 41 8.17 14.89 -8.34
C ASP A 41 7.49 15.99 -9.15
N LYS A 42 6.18 15.89 -9.35
CA LYS A 42 5.39 16.91 -10.03
C LYS A 42 5.48 18.25 -9.30
N GLN A 43 5.32 18.26 -7.97
CA GLN A 43 5.43 19.49 -7.16
C GLN A 43 6.83 20.09 -7.20
N LEU A 44 7.88 19.29 -7.11
CA LEU A 44 9.27 19.76 -7.21
C LEU A 44 9.54 20.40 -8.57
N LYS A 45 9.06 19.76 -9.66
CA LYS A 45 9.23 20.27 -11.03
C LYS A 45 8.44 21.57 -11.29
N GLU A 46 7.22 21.67 -10.79
CA GLU A 46 6.41 22.90 -10.90
C GLU A 46 7.03 24.04 -10.11
N ASN A 47 7.60 23.74 -8.95
CA ASN A 47 8.16 24.73 -8.03
C ASN A 47 9.61 25.13 -8.35
N SER A 48 10.34 24.33 -9.15
CA SER A 48 11.69 24.68 -9.63
C SER A 48 11.70 25.97 -10.47
N LYS A 49 10.57 26.34 -11.08
CA LYS A 49 10.39 27.55 -11.88
C LYS A 49 10.05 28.84 -11.07
N LYS A 50 9.79 28.70 -9.77
CA LYS A 50 9.40 29.78 -8.87
C LYS A 50 10.33 29.76 -7.65
N SER A 51 10.53 30.90 -6.98
CA SER A 51 11.34 31.01 -5.75
C SER A 51 10.75 30.19 -4.60
N PHE A 52 10.89 28.89 -4.72
CA PHE A 52 10.44 27.94 -3.70
C PHE A 52 11.40 27.98 -2.51
N SER A 53 10.90 27.98 -1.30
CA SER A 53 11.75 27.92 -0.12
C SER A 53 12.57 26.63 -0.14
N ALA A 54 13.90 26.73 -0.06
CA ALA A 54 14.79 25.56 -0.03
C ALA A 54 14.43 24.59 1.11
N LEU A 55 13.82 25.11 2.19
CA LEU A 55 13.29 24.26 3.26
C LEU A 55 12.12 23.39 2.79
N ASN A 56 11.19 23.96 2.02
CA ASN A 56 10.04 23.20 1.51
C ASN A 56 10.50 22.12 0.51
N SER A 57 11.45 22.46 -0.39
CA SER A 57 12.06 21.47 -1.28
C SER A 57 12.73 20.35 -0.51
N LEU A 58 13.49 20.68 0.53
CA LEU A 58 14.16 19.68 1.38
C LEU A 58 13.15 18.77 2.09
N THR A 59 12.05 19.33 2.58
CA THR A 59 10.99 18.54 3.23
C THR A 59 10.37 17.55 2.25
N LEU A 60 10.04 17.99 1.04
CA LEU A 60 9.48 17.13 -0.02
C LEU A 60 10.47 16.04 -0.44
N ILE A 61 11.75 16.38 -0.68
CA ILE A 61 12.77 15.41 -1.08
C ILE A 61 13.01 14.39 0.04
N ARG A 62 13.04 14.80 1.31
CA ARG A 62 13.18 13.87 2.43
C ARG A 62 12.00 12.90 2.54
N LYS A 63 10.77 13.39 2.34
CA LYS A 63 9.60 12.51 2.29
C LYS A 63 9.74 11.51 1.13
N LYS A 64 10.11 11.99 -0.06
CA LYS A 64 10.35 11.15 -1.23
C LYS A 64 11.42 10.07 -0.98
N VAL A 65 12.54 10.43 -0.34
CA VAL A 65 13.59 9.50 0.06
C VAL A 65 13.07 8.45 1.03
N ALA A 66 12.24 8.85 2.01
CA ALA A 66 11.63 7.93 2.97
C ALA A 66 10.70 6.93 2.26
N ASP A 67 9.82 7.42 1.37
CA ASP A 67 8.88 6.60 0.60
C ASP A 67 9.62 5.61 -0.32
N ARG A 68 10.71 6.06 -0.97
CA ARG A 68 11.54 5.20 -1.81
C ARG A 68 12.29 4.13 -1.00
N LYS A 69 12.76 4.44 0.20
CA LYS A 69 13.35 3.44 1.12
C LYS A 69 12.33 2.38 1.53
N GLU A 70 11.10 2.79 1.79
CA GLU A 70 10.01 1.87 2.10
C GLU A 70 9.67 0.98 0.89
N LEU A 71 9.57 1.58 -0.31
CA LEU A 71 9.36 0.86 -1.56
C LEU A 71 10.44 -0.20 -1.81
N LEU A 72 11.70 0.15 -1.59
CA LEU A 72 12.83 -0.78 -1.70
C LEU A 72 12.74 -1.94 -0.69
N ALA A 73 12.38 -1.64 0.55
CA ALA A 73 12.20 -2.67 1.58
C ALA A 73 11.06 -3.64 1.21
N GLU A 74 9.97 -3.14 0.62
CA GLU A 74 8.86 -3.96 0.13
C GLU A 74 9.28 -4.84 -1.06
N SER A 75 10.05 -4.28 -2.00
CA SER A 75 10.62 -5.02 -3.12
C SER A 75 11.59 -6.13 -2.66
N ASP A 76 12.36 -5.91 -1.59
CA ASP A 76 13.24 -6.92 -1.00
C ASP A 76 12.46 -8.07 -0.36
N ARG A 77 11.35 -7.79 0.31
CA ARG A 77 10.44 -8.81 0.85
C ARG A 77 9.82 -9.65 -0.28
N GLU A 78 9.35 -8.98 -1.33
CA GLU A 78 8.77 -9.65 -2.49
C GLU A 78 9.80 -10.53 -3.21
N LEU A 79 11.01 -10.04 -3.46
CA LEU A 79 12.11 -10.83 -4.03
C LEU A 79 12.45 -12.06 -3.17
N SER A 80 12.49 -11.90 -1.85
CA SER A 80 12.75 -13.01 -0.92
C SER A 80 11.66 -14.06 -0.99
N ARG A 81 10.39 -13.64 -1.14
CA ARG A 81 9.24 -14.54 -1.33
C ARG A 81 9.33 -15.30 -2.65
N ILE A 82 9.58 -14.59 -3.76
CA ILE A 82 9.70 -15.21 -5.09
C ILE A 82 10.88 -16.18 -5.11
N ASN A 83 12.04 -15.82 -4.56
CA ASN A 83 13.20 -16.70 -4.52
C ASN A 83 12.94 -17.99 -3.71
N ARG A 84 12.21 -17.90 -2.58
CA ARG A 84 11.79 -19.10 -1.83
C ARG A 84 10.85 -19.98 -2.65
N ALA A 85 9.89 -19.38 -3.35
CA ALA A 85 8.97 -20.11 -4.21
C ALA A 85 9.70 -20.75 -5.41
N VAL A 86 10.66 -20.06 -6.02
CA VAL A 86 11.54 -20.61 -7.08
C VAL A 86 12.31 -21.83 -6.58
N ASN A 87 12.91 -21.76 -5.39
CA ASN A 87 13.65 -22.89 -4.82
C ASN A 87 12.75 -24.07 -4.52
N ALA A 88 11.56 -23.82 -3.97
CA ALA A 88 10.57 -24.87 -3.72
C ALA A 88 10.11 -25.54 -5.03
N LYS A 89 9.85 -24.73 -6.07
CA LYS A 89 9.46 -25.22 -7.39
C LYS A 89 10.57 -26.03 -8.07
N GLN A 90 11.82 -25.62 -7.92
CA GLN A 90 12.98 -26.39 -8.41
C GLN A 90 13.10 -27.73 -7.71
N ALA A 91 12.89 -27.79 -6.38
CA ALA A 91 12.91 -29.04 -5.63
C ALA A 91 11.78 -29.99 -6.09
N GLU A 92 10.59 -29.44 -6.37
CA GLU A 92 9.45 -30.22 -6.88
C GLU A 92 9.74 -30.77 -8.29
N ILE A 93 10.26 -29.94 -9.19
CA ILE A 93 10.69 -30.37 -10.54
C ILE A 93 11.68 -31.53 -10.44
N TYR A 94 12.67 -31.43 -9.53
CA TYR A 94 13.64 -32.50 -9.32
C TYR A 94 12.97 -33.80 -8.84
N ARG A 95 12.00 -33.74 -7.96
CA ARG A 95 11.22 -34.92 -7.51
C ARG A 95 10.42 -35.54 -8.65
N ILE A 96 9.75 -34.73 -9.47
CA ILE A 96 8.99 -35.19 -10.64
C ILE A 96 9.93 -35.82 -11.65
N GLN A 97 11.11 -35.24 -11.90
CA GLN A 97 12.13 -35.79 -12.79
C GLN A 97 12.60 -37.17 -12.34
N ASN A 98 12.97 -37.33 -11.06
CA ASN A 98 13.39 -38.61 -10.50
C ASN A 98 12.27 -39.66 -10.58
N ARG A 99 11.03 -39.25 -10.36
CA ARG A 99 9.86 -40.13 -10.52
C ARG A 99 9.67 -40.55 -11.96
N LEU A 100 9.83 -39.65 -12.91
CA LEU A 100 9.76 -39.91 -14.34
C LEU A 100 10.84 -40.91 -14.78
N ASP A 101 12.08 -40.69 -14.31
CA ASP A 101 13.22 -41.56 -14.63
C ASP A 101 12.99 -42.99 -14.08
N THR A 102 12.48 -43.12 -12.84
CA THR A 102 12.13 -44.40 -12.23
C THR A 102 11.04 -45.09 -13.02
N LEU A 103 9.95 -44.39 -13.37
CA LEU A 103 8.85 -44.95 -14.17
C LEU A 103 9.32 -45.39 -15.56
N SER A 104 10.16 -44.57 -16.21
CA SER A 104 10.70 -44.85 -17.53
C SER A 104 11.63 -46.06 -17.52
N ALA A 105 12.49 -46.19 -16.52
CA ALA A 105 13.34 -47.36 -16.34
C ALA A 105 12.53 -48.65 -16.09
N TYR A 106 11.52 -48.58 -15.27
CA TYR A 106 10.60 -49.70 -15.04
C TYR A 106 9.85 -50.10 -16.30
N TYR A 107 9.28 -49.15 -17.00
CA TYR A 107 8.56 -49.36 -18.25
C TYR A 107 9.44 -49.93 -19.35
N SER A 108 10.69 -49.47 -19.47
CA SER A 108 11.67 -50.00 -20.42
C SER A 108 11.98 -51.49 -20.16
N ARG A 109 12.11 -51.88 -18.88
CA ARG A 109 12.33 -53.29 -18.52
C ARG A 109 11.11 -54.17 -18.87
N LEU A 110 9.91 -53.65 -18.61
CA LEU A 110 8.66 -54.35 -18.96
C LEU A 110 8.54 -54.57 -20.49
N ILE A 111 8.77 -53.49 -21.27
CA ILE A 111 8.74 -53.53 -22.73
C ILE A 111 9.79 -54.52 -23.26
N SER A 112 11.01 -54.46 -22.74
CA SER A 112 12.10 -55.36 -23.15
C SER A 112 11.78 -56.80 -22.86
N SER A 113 11.13 -57.07 -21.74
CA SER A 113 10.64 -58.45 -21.39
C SER A 113 9.52 -58.87 -22.32
N ALA A 114 8.53 -58.03 -22.56
CA ALA A 114 7.41 -58.31 -23.46
C ALA A 114 7.91 -58.53 -24.91
N TYR A 115 8.88 -57.71 -25.36
CA TYR A 115 9.46 -57.83 -26.70
C TYR A 115 10.25 -59.13 -26.93
N ARG A 116 11.03 -59.57 -25.95
CA ARG A 116 11.74 -60.85 -26.03
C ARG A 116 10.82 -62.03 -26.16
N ASN A 117 9.61 -61.92 -25.58
CA ASN A 117 8.59 -62.99 -25.60
C ASN A 117 7.46 -62.72 -26.62
N ARG A 118 7.70 -61.87 -27.65
CA ARG A 118 6.68 -61.44 -28.62
C ARG A 118 6.22 -62.48 -29.61
N ASP A 119 6.93 -63.61 -29.76
CA ASP A 119 6.52 -64.68 -30.64
C ASP A 119 5.23 -65.31 -30.14
N SER A 120 4.17 -65.22 -30.95
CA SER A 120 2.86 -65.77 -30.62
C SER A 120 2.93 -67.25 -30.34
N ARG A 121 3.88 -68.00 -30.99
CA ARG A 121 4.08 -69.43 -30.71
C ARG A 121 4.53 -69.70 -29.28
N VAL A 122 5.39 -68.83 -28.72
CA VAL A 122 5.84 -68.91 -27.33
C VAL A 122 4.65 -68.71 -26.38
N TRP A 123 3.75 -67.82 -26.69
CA TRP A 123 2.57 -67.57 -25.88
C TRP A 123 1.57 -68.74 -25.94
N TYR A 124 1.34 -69.29 -27.13
CA TYR A 124 0.50 -70.49 -27.24
C TYR A 124 1.13 -71.69 -26.53
N MET A 125 2.44 -71.92 -26.70
CA MET A 125 3.14 -72.97 -25.97
C MET A 125 3.10 -72.75 -24.44
N TYR A 126 3.20 -71.53 -23.96
CA TYR A 126 3.12 -71.22 -22.53
C TYR A 126 1.73 -71.53 -21.95
N ILE A 127 0.67 -71.26 -22.71
CA ILE A 127 -0.71 -71.58 -22.28
C ILE A 127 -0.99 -73.06 -22.41
N LEU A 128 -0.69 -73.67 -23.59
CA LEU A 128 -0.93 -75.07 -23.89
C LEU A 128 -0.06 -76.05 -23.07
N GLY A 129 1.14 -75.61 -22.69
CA GLY A 129 2.00 -76.42 -21.77
C GLY A 129 1.63 -76.30 -20.31
N SER A 130 0.37 -76.01 -20.00
CA SER A 130 -0.15 -76.00 -18.62
C SER A 130 -0.53 -77.38 -18.16
N ASP A 131 -0.21 -77.76 -16.90
CA ASP A 131 -0.49 -79.01 -16.33
C ASP A 131 -2.00 -79.33 -16.11
N ASN A 132 -2.78 -78.25 -16.07
CA ASN A 132 -4.21 -78.29 -15.94
C ASN A 132 -4.91 -77.02 -16.44
N VAL A 133 -6.24 -77.12 -16.69
CA VAL A 133 -7.07 -76.02 -17.20
C VAL A 133 -7.05 -74.81 -16.30
N GLY A 134 -7.00 -74.96 -14.98
CA GLY A 134 -6.92 -73.83 -14.04
C GLY A 134 -5.62 -73.07 -14.13
N GLN A 135 -4.50 -73.79 -14.43
CA GLN A 135 -3.20 -73.14 -14.67
C GLN A 135 -3.20 -72.33 -15.99
N ALA A 136 -3.83 -72.87 -17.05
CA ALA A 136 -4.00 -72.15 -18.32
C ALA A 136 -4.77 -70.86 -18.13
N PHE A 137 -5.89 -70.88 -17.41
CA PHE A 137 -6.64 -69.63 -17.10
C PHE A 137 -5.81 -68.65 -16.28
N ARG A 138 -5.02 -69.07 -15.30
CA ARG A 138 -4.13 -68.16 -14.56
C ARG A 138 -3.07 -67.54 -15.46
N ARG A 139 -2.49 -68.26 -16.41
CA ARG A 139 -1.49 -67.76 -17.36
C ARG A 139 -2.09 -66.74 -18.33
N ILE A 140 -3.35 -66.95 -18.82
CA ILE A 140 -4.09 -66.01 -19.63
C ILE A 140 -4.36 -64.72 -18.82
N GLY A 141 -4.82 -64.88 -17.55
CA GLY A 141 -5.02 -63.72 -16.63
C GLY A 141 -3.77 -62.91 -16.39
N TYR A 142 -2.61 -63.56 -16.22
CA TYR A 142 -1.33 -62.90 -16.06
C TYR A 142 -0.97 -62.08 -17.32
N MET A 143 -1.15 -62.57 -18.50
CA MET A 143 -0.89 -61.85 -19.75
C MET A 143 -1.79 -60.67 -19.94
N ARG A 144 -3.07 -60.81 -19.63
CA ARG A 144 -4.05 -59.72 -19.69
C ARG A 144 -3.69 -58.61 -18.71
N ASN A 145 -3.28 -58.99 -17.48
CA ASN A 145 -2.83 -58.06 -16.46
C ASN A 145 -1.55 -57.35 -16.87
N LEU A 146 -0.59 -58.06 -17.50
CA LEU A 146 0.66 -57.46 -17.99
C LEU A 146 0.40 -56.42 -19.06
N SER A 147 -0.48 -56.68 -20.03
CA SER A 147 -0.86 -55.70 -21.07
C SER A 147 -1.55 -54.47 -20.45
N THR A 148 -2.46 -54.68 -19.51
CA THR A 148 -3.14 -53.63 -18.80
C THR A 148 -2.13 -52.77 -18.00
N ASP A 149 -1.16 -53.38 -17.37
CA ASP A 149 -0.12 -52.71 -16.58
C ASP A 149 0.82 -51.88 -17.48
N LEU A 150 1.21 -52.41 -18.65
CA LEU A 150 1.99 -51.66 -19.64
C LEU A 150 1.29 -50.39 -20.08
N ASN A 151 0.00 -50.49 -20.46
CA ASN A 151 -0.77 -49.31 -20.84
C ASN A 151 -0.87 -48.31 -19.71
N ARG A 152 -1.18 -48.76 -18.50
CA ARG A 152 -1.28 -47.94 -17.28
C ARG A 152 0.05 -47.22 -16.97
N GLN A 153 1.20 -47.90 -17.10
CA GLN A 153 2.51 -47.25 -16.89
C GLN A 153 2.84 -46.28 -17.99
N GLY A 154 2.49 -46.55 -19.26
CA GLY A 154 2.63 -45.60 -20.37
C GLY A 154 1.83 -44.32 -20.15
N ASP A 155 0.58 -44.44 -19.67
CA ASP A 155 -0.24 -43.27 -19.36
C ASP A 155 0.29 -42.49 -18.17
N LYS A 156 0.81 -43.14 -17.12
CA LYS A 156 1.50 -42.46 -16.02
C LYS A 156 2.72 -41.68 -16.48
N ILE A 157 3.54 -42.22 -17.40
CA ILE A 157 4.69 -41.54 -17.95
C ILE A 157 4.27 -40.31 -18.73
N LYS A 158 3.22 -40.41 -19.57
CA LYS A 158 2.67 -39.26 -20.32
C LYS A 158 2.18 -38.16 -19.38
N ALA A 159 1.39 -38.55 -18.35
CA ALA A 159 0.87 -37.61 -17.35
C ALA A 159 2.01 -36.92 -16.58
N THR A 160 3.01 -37.69 -16.12
CA THR A 160 4.16 -37.13 -15.39
C THR A 160 5.02 -36.21 -16.26
N ARG A 161 5.18 -36.49 -17.55
CA ARG A 161 5.86 -35.58 -18.50
C ARG A 161 5.10 -34.26 -18.67
N GLU A 162 3.80 -34.32 -18.79
CA GLU A 162 2.99 -33.11 -18.92
C GLU A 162 3.00 -32.28 -17.61
N GLU A 163 2.97 -32.95 -16.46
CA GLU A 163 3.15 -32.32 -15.16
C GLU A 163 4.52 -31.62 -15.08
N LEU A 164 5.61 -32.31 -15.45
CA LEU A 164 6.95 -31.74 -15.48
C LEU A 164 7.04 -30.53 -16.40
N ARG A 165 6.45 -30.60 -17.58
CA ARG A 165 6.41 -29.49 -18.51
C ARG A 165 5.73 -28.26 -17.91
N LYS A 166 4.54 -28.40 -17.35
CA LYS A 166 3.77 -27.32 -16.69
C LYS A 166 4.56 -26.69 -15.54
N GLU A 167 5.21 -27.53 -14.72
CA GLU A 167 6.02 -27.05 -13.60
C GLU A 167 7.28 -26.27 -14.08
N THR A 168 7.89 -26.73 -15.16
CA THR A 168 9.05 -26.06 -15.78
C THR A 168 8.65 -24.72 -16.39
N ASP A 169 7.53 -24.65 -17.10
CA ASP A 169 6.97 -23.41 -17.66
C ASP A 169 6.65 -22.41 -16.55
N SER A 170 6.01 -22.87 -15.48
CA SER A 170 5.72 -22.08 -14.30
C SER A 170 7.00 -21.51 -13.65
N LEU A 171 8.05 -22.33 -13.52
CA LEU A 171 9.34 -21.88 -12.99
C LEU A 171 9.98 -20.80 -13.86
N MET A 172 9.88 -20.92 -15.17
CA MET A 172 10.43 -19.94 -16.12
C MET A 172 9.73 -18.59 -15.96
N VAL A 173 8.40 -18.57 -15.83
CA VAL A 173 7.63 -17.35 -15.55
C VAL A 173 8.07 -16.71 -14.23
N MET A 174 8.18 -17.49 -13.15
CA MET A 174 8.63 -16.97 -11.84
C MET A 174 10.04 -16.39 -11.89
N LYS A 175 10.98 -17.01 -12.61
CA LYS A 175 12.34 -16.47 -12.79
C LYS A 175 12.33 -15.15 -13.57
N SER A 176 11.50 -15.04 -14.61
CA SER A 176 11.32 -13.81 -15.38
C SER A 176 10.78 -12.67 -14.51
N GLN A 177 9.77 -12.95 -13.68
CA GLN A 177 9.22 -11.99 -12.72
C GLN A 177 10.28 -11.53 -11.70
N ALA A 178 11.05 -12.46 -11.15
CA ALA A 178 12.15 -12.12 -10.24
C ALA A 178 13.19 -11.22 -10.90
N GLN A 179 13.53 -11.47 -12.15
CA GLN A 179 14.51 -10.66 -12.90
C GLN A 179 13.95 -9.25 -13.18
N ALA A 180 12.70 -9.13 -13.60
CA ALA A 180 12.05 -7.84 -13.81
C ALA A 180 12.04 -7.01 -12.51
N LEU A 181 11.70 -7.63 -11.38
CA LEU A 181 11.70 -6.96 -10.08
C LEU A 181 13.12 -6.54 -9.65
N ARG A 182 14.15 -7.34 -9.91
CA ARG A 182 15.56 -6.94 -9.66
C ARG A 182 15.97 -5.73 -10.47
N ASN A 183 15.56 -5.66 -11.74
CA ASN A 183 15.86 -4.53 -12.60
C ASN A 183 15.15 -3.26 -12.12
N SER A 184 13.86 -3.34 -11.75
CA SER A 184 13.13 -2.22 -11.15
C SER A 184 13.79 -1.74 -9.87
N ARG A 185 14.17 -2.66 -8.98
CA ARG A 185 14.87 -2.34 -7.73
C ARG A 185 16.21 -1.64 -7.97
N ALA A 186 16.97 -2.04 -9.00
CA ALA A 186 18.22 -1.38 -9.35
C ALA A 186 18.00 0.08 -9.80
N ALA A 187 16.94 0.32 -10.59
CA ALA A 187 16.54 1.68 -10.99
C ALA A 187 16.12 2.53 -9.79
N ASP A 188 15.35 1.95 -8.85
CA ASP A 188 14.95 2.63 -7.62
C ASP A 188 16.13 2.98 -6.71
N LEU A 189 17.13 2.12 -6.62
CA LEU A 189 18.37 2.41 -5.89
C LEU A 189 19.15 3.57 -6.51
N ALA A 190 19.26 3.60 -7.84
CA ALA A 190 19.93 4.71 -8.55
C ALA A 190 19.18 6.03 -8.31
N SER A 191 17.85 6.00 -8.36
CA SER A 191 17.00 7.16 -8.06
C SER A 191 17.17 7.62 -6.61
N LEU A 192 17.20 6.69 -5.64
CA LEU A 192 17.43 7.01 -4.23
C LEU A 192 18.76 7.72 -4.02
N GLN A 193 19.84 7.23 -4.65
CA GLN A 193 21.16 7.88 -4.56
C GLN A 193 21.16 9.30 -5.13
N SER A 194 20.44 9.53 -6.24
CA SER A 194 20.28 10.86 -6.82
C SER A 194 19.51 11.79 -5.90
N GLU A 195 18.43 11.34 -5.31
CA GLU A 195 17.59 12.10 -4.38
C GLU A 195 18.33 12.44 -3.08
N GLU A 196 19.13 11.50 -2.55
CA GLU A 196 19.97 11.76 -1.37
C GLU A 196 21.07 12.82 -1.67
N LYS A 197 21.68 12.79 -2.86
CA LYS A 197 22.63 13.82 -3.30
C LYS A 197 21.95 15.19 -3.43
N GLU A 198 20.75 15.24 -4.01
CA GLU A 198 19.97 16.48 -4.13
C GLU A 198 19.63 17.04 -2.74
N ALA A 199 19.15 16.21 -1.83
CA ALA A 199 18.91 16.61 -0.44
C ALA A 199 20.17 17.19 0.23
N ALA A 200 21.32 16.53 0.05
CA ALA A 200 22.60 17.00 0.59
C ALA A 200 23.03 18.34 0.00
N SER A 201 22.82 18.58 -1.29
CA SER A 201 23.12 19.85 -1.95
C SER A 201 22.28 21.01 -1.40
N ILE A 202 20.99 20.77 -1.17
CA ILE A 202 20.09 21.75 -0.55
C ILE A 202 20.53 22.04 0.89
N VAL A 203 20.88 21.02 1.67
CA VAL A 203 21.42 21.21 3.03
C VAL A 203 22.65 22.11 3.01
N THR A 204 23.59 21.89 2.09
CA THR A 204 24.79 22.70 1.94
C THR A 204 24.45 24.16 1.57
N SER A 205 23.50 24.35 0.66
CA SER A 205 23.05 25.70 0.28
C SER A 205 22.37 26.45 1.44
N LEU A 206 21.56 25.76 2.23
CA LEU A 206 20.93 26.29 3.43
C LEU A 206 21.96 26.69 4.49
N GLN A 207 23.00 25.88 4.69
CA GLN A 207 24.07 26.16 5.63
C GLN A 207 24.87 27.38 5.24
N ARG A 208 25.19 27.56 3.93
CA ARG A 208 25.89 28.75 3.39
C ARG A 208 25.10 30.04 3.59
N ASN A 209 23.78 29.95 3.51
CA ASN A 209 22.87 31.12 3.59
C ASN A 209 22.13 31.21 4.93
N LYS A 210 22.75 30.71 6.01
CA LYS A 210 22.14 30.57 7.34
C LYS A 210 21.41 31.82 7.84
N THR A 211 22.03 33.00 7.76
CA THR A 211 21.47 34.27 8.26
C THR A 211 20.18 34.65 7.52
N ARG A 212 20.18 34.55 6.19
CA ARG A 212 19.00 34.83 5.36
C ARG A 212 17.83 33.91 5.71
N TYR A 213 18.12 32.58 5.93
CA TYR A 213 17.09 31.65 6.29
C TYR A 213 16.55 31.82 7.71
N GLN A 214 17.39 32.28 8.65
CA GLN A 214 16.93 32.60 10.00
C GLN A 214 15.94 33.77 9.98
N GLN A 215 16.16 34.81 9.15
CA GLN A 215 15.19 35.89 8.96
C GLN A 215 13.86 35.38 8.38
N GLN A 216 13.91 34.57 7.31
CA GLN A 216 12.71 33.98 6.71
C GLN A 216 11.94 33.10 7.68
N LEU A 217 12.65 32.32 8.54
CA LEU A 217 12.02 31.52 9.59
C LEU A 217 11.35 32.39 10.65
N ALA A 218 11.95 33.49 11.05
CA ALA A 218 11.36 34.42 12.01
C ALA A 218 10.07 35.07 11.46
N ASP A 219 10.06 35.46 10.19
CA ASP A 219 8.86 35.99 9.55
C ASP A 219 7.76 34.96 9.41
N ARG A 220 8.12 33.71 9.04
CA ARG A 220 7.17 32.61 8.96
C ARG A 220 6.60 32.25 10.33
N LYS A 221 7.42 32.31 11.38
CA LYS A 221 6.93 32.13 12.76
C LYS A 221 5.87 33.16 13.12
N LYS A 222 6.10 34.45 12.79
CA LYS A 222 5.10 35.50 13.02
C LYS A 222 3.78 35.20 12.29
N GLN A 223 3.84 34.70 11.04
CA GLN A 223 2.64 34.37 10.26
C GLN A 223 1.87 33.20 10.89
N VAL A 224 2.58 32.13 11.30
CA VAL A 224 1.96 30.97 11.96
C VAL A 224 1.36 31.34 13.31
N ASP A 225 2.07 32.15 14.12
CA ASP A 225 1.58 32.61 15.41
C ASP A 225 0.34 33.54 15.24
N ALA A 226 0.30 34.34 14.19
CA ALA A 226 -0.87 35.16 13.84
C ALA A 226 -2.06 34.29 13.40
N LEU A 227 -1.81 33.26 12.57
CA LEU A 227 -2.83 32.29 12.18
C LEU A 227 -3.41 31.58 13.39
N ASN A 228 -2.56 31.02 14.26
CA ASN A 228 -3.01 30.28 15.43
C ASN A 228 -3.86 31.16 16.36
N ARG A 229 -3.42 32.40 16.62
CA ARG A 229 -4.21 33.35 17.43
C ARG A 229 -5.56 33.68 16.80
N GLU A 230 -5.61 33.85 15.48
CA GLU A 230 -6.87 34.14 14.81
C GLU A 230 -7.80 32.93 14.83
N ILE A 231 -7.29 31.70 14.64
CA ILE A 231 -8.06 30.46 14.78
C ILE A 231 -8.61 30.33 16.21
N GLU A 232 -7.76 30.53 17.23
CA GLU A 232 -8.17 30.49 18.63
C GLU A 232 -9.27 31.52 18.91
N ARG A 233 -9.14 32.76 18.39
CA ARG A 233 -10.15 33.81 18.52
C ARG A 233 -11.47 33.42 17.87
N ILE A 234 -11.42 32.84 16.66
CA ILE A 234 -12.62 32.41 15.93
C ILE A 234 -13.30 31.26 16.68
N ILE A 235 -12.55 30.26 17.14
CA ILE A 235 -13.08 29.14 17.92
C ILE A 235 -13.64 29.65 19.25
N ALA A 236 -12.93 30.50 19.98
CA ALA A 236 -13.41 31.08 21.22
C ALA A 236 -14.71 31.88 21.02
N SER A 237 -14.83 32.62 19.93
CA SER A 237 -16.08 33.33 19.58
C SER A 237 -17.22 32.35 19.25
N ALA A 238 -16.91 31.24 18.56
CA ALA A 238 -17.90 30.21 18.23
C ALA A 238 -18.37 29.43 19.48
N VAL A 239 -17.45 29.18 20.43
CA VAL A 239 -17.75 28.53 21.71
C VAL A 239 -18.48 29.50 22.68
N ASN A 240 -18.01 30.74 22.80
CA ASN A 240 -18.50 31.75 23.75
C ASN A 240 -19.72 32.54 23.20
N GLY A 241 -19.89 32.62 21.88
CA GLY A 241 -21.08 33.23 21.26
C GLY A 241 -22.39 32.58 21.69
N GLY A 242 -22.33 31.42 22.37
CA GLY A 242 -23.41 30.80 23.07
C GLY A 242 -23.83 31.47 24.39
N LYS A 243 -22.99 32.35 24.96
CA LYS A 243 -23.24 32.98 26.27
C LYS A 243 -23.72 34.45 26.20
N ALA A 244 -23.61 35.12 25.05
CA ALA A 244 -23.81 36.56 24.94
C ALA A 244 -25.00 37.02 24.06
N GLY A 245 -25.82 36.13 23.53
CA GLY A 245 -26.98 36.51 22.72
C GLY A 245 -28.12 35.50 22.75
N LYS A 246 -29.36 35.98 22.86
CA LYS A 246 -30.62 35.20 22.97
C LYS A 246 -30.95 34.26 21.79
N THR A 247 -30.00 33.93 20.90
CA THR A 247 -30.21 33.08 19.69
C THR A 247 -29.17 32.01 19.45
N SER A 248 -28.33 31.67 20.44
CA SER A 248 -27.37 30.54 20.28
C SER A 248 -28.12 29.21 20.41
N LYS A 249 -28.21 28.45 19.32
CA LYS A 249 -28.65 27.06 19.40
C LYS A 249 -27.68 26.30 20.33
N PRO A 250 -28.22 25.47 21.26
CA PRO A 250 -27.36 24.64 22.12
C PRO A 250 -26.41 23.80 21.28
N VAL A 251 -25.21 23.53 21.82
CA VAL A 251 -24.26 22.59 21.23
C VAL A 251 -25.01 21.29 20.96
N ASP A 252 -24.93 20.78 19.73
CA ASP A 252 -25.55 19.51 19.39
C ASP A 252 -24.79 18.38 20.07
N VAL A 253 -25.27 17.96 21.22
CA VAL A 253 -24.67 16.94 22.09
C VAL A 253 -24.57 15.59 21.37
N LYS A 254 -25.54 15.29 20.48
CA LYS A 254 -25.55 14.08 19.70
C LYS A 254 -24.39 14.09 18.68
N LEU A 255 -24.24 15.18 17.96
CA LEU A 255 -23.18 15.36 16.98
C LEU A 255 -21.78 15.34 17.63
N ASP A 256 -21.66 15.89 18.84
CA ASP A 256 -20.42 15.86 19.64
C ASP A 256 -20.00 14.44 20.01
N ALA A 257 -20.95 13.64 20.54
CA ALA A 257 -20.72 12.25 20.90
C ALA A 257 -20.39 11.37 19.65
N GLU A 258 -21.09 11.60 18.53
CA GLU A 258 -20.85 10.91 17.28
C GLU A 258 -19.47 11.24 16.72
N PHE A 259 -19.02 12.51 16.74
CA PHE A 259 -17.68 12.89 16.31
C PHE A 259 -16.61 12.22 17.19
N ALA A 260 -16.73 12.30 18.50
CA ALA A 260 -15.83 11.68 19.46
C ALA A 260 -15.72 10.16 19.27
N GLY A 261 -16.84 9.48 19.02
CA GLY A 261 -16.91 8.03 18.78
C GLY A 261 -16.29 7.58 17.45
N ASN A 262 -16.02 8.53 16.54
CA ASN A 262 -15.37 8.27 15.25
C ASN A 262 -13.86 8.57 15.26
N LYS A 263 -13.23 8.74 16.42
CA LYS A 263 -11.77 8.87 16.51
C LYS A 263 -11.05 7.66 15.89
N GLY A 264 -10.11 7.92 14.98
CA GLY A 264 -9.40 6.90 14.21
C GLY A 264 -10.20 6.25 13.07
N LYS A 265 -11.40 6.84 12.74
CA LYS A 265 -12.27 6.33 11.67
C LYS A 265 -12.71 7.41 10.69
N LEU A 266 -12.35 8.67 10.92
CA LEU A 266 -12.72 9.76 10.04
C LEU A 266 -12.01 9.61 8.68
N PRO A 267 -12.69 9.90 7.57
CA PRO A 267 -12.06 9.89 6.26
C PRO A 267 -11.06 11.04 6.13
N TRP A 268 -10.02 10.83 5.34
CA TRP A 268 -9.08 11.89 4.99
C TRP A 268 -9.80 13.01 4.20
N PRO A 269 -9.51 14.28 4.50
CA PRO A 269 -10.12 15.42 3.79
C PRO A 269 -9.68 15.51 2.32
N ALA A 270 -8.52 14.97 2.00
CA ALA A 270 -8.00 14.80 0.65
C ALA A 270 -6.92 13.71 0.66
N SER A 271 -6.68 13.05 -0.47
CA SER A 271 -5.68 11.98 -0.61
C SER A 271 -4.33 12.56 -1.06
N GLY A 272 -3.32 12.47 -0.21
CA GLY A 272 -1.96 12.91 -0.49
C GLY A 272 -1.02 12.65 0.69
N PRO A 273 0.32 12.72 0.48
CA PRO A 273 1.28 12.52 1.55
C PRO A 273 1.25 13.65 2.57
N VAL A 274 1.33 13.29 3.86
CA VAL A 274 1.56 14.26 4.93
C VAL A 274 3.03 14.69 4.88
N VAL A 275 3.25 15.98 4.68
CA VAL A 275 4.60 16.58 4.55
C VAL A 275 5.01 17.39 5.78
N ASP A 276 4.06 17.69 6.67
CA ASP A 276 4.33 18.32 7.95
C ASP A 276 3.32 17.85 8.98
N HIS A 277 3.81 17.30 10.08
CA HIS A 277 3.03 16.62 11.11
C HIS A 277 2.61 17.57 12.22
N PHE A 278 1.65 17.15 13.03
CA PHE A 278 1.21 17.88 14.21
C PHE A 278 2.33 17.98 15.26
N GLY A 279 2.44 19.12 15.91
CA GLY A 279 3.29 19.27 17.09
C GLY A 279 4.50 20.19 16.88
N GLN A 280 5.44 20.07 17.83
CA GLN A 280 6.68 20.85 17.83
C GLN A 280 7.75 20.13 17.04
N HIS A 281 8.26 20.76 16.00
CA HIS A 281 9.35 20.25 15.18
C HIS A 281 10.59 21.11 15.26
N TYR A 282 11.74 20.52 14.96
CA TYR A 282 13.00 21.23 14.83
C TYR A 282 13.36 21.38 13.36
N HIS A 283 14.10 22.45 13.05
CA HIS A 283 14.56 22.68 11.69
C HIS A 283 15.48 21.55 11.25
N PRO A 284 15.23 20.92 10.07
CA PRO A 284 15.92 19.70 9.64
C PRO A 284 17.43 19.88 9.41
N VAL A 285 17.90 21.12 9.24
CA VAL A 285 19.33 21.45 9.06
C VAL A 285 19.89 22.15 10.30
N PHE A 286 19.13 23.07 10.88
CA PHE A 286 19.52 23.81 12.09
C PHE A 286 18.85 23.18 13.32
N THR A 287 19.34 22.03 13.76
CA THR A 287 18.70 21.16 14.77
C THR A 287 18.39 21.83 16.12
N LYS A 288 19.05 22.97 16.44
CA LYS A 288 18.77 23.78 17.64
C LYS A 288 17.64 24.79 17.43
N VAL A 289 17.19 25.01 16.19
CA VAL A 289 16.13 25.97 15.86
C VAL A 289 14.79 25.27 15.89
N LYS A 290 13.93 25.68 16.83
CA LYS A 290 12.53 25.22 16.89
C LYS A 290 11.73 25.90 15.76
N LEU A 291 11.00 25.09 15.00
CA LEU A 291 9.99 25.59 14.06
C LEU A 291 8.75 26.04 14.84
N PRO A 292 7.86 26.83 14.23
CA PRO A 292 6.54 27.11 14.82
C PRO A 292 5.82 25.82 15.15
N PHE A 293 5.03 25.81 16.24
CA PHE A 293 4.19 24.67 16.58
C PHE A 293 3.12 24.48 15.48
N ASN A 294 3.02 23.30 14.92
CA ASN A 294 2.00 22.96 13.94
C ASN A 294 0.76 22.43 14.64
N ASN A 295 -0.33 23.21 14.67
CA ASN A 295 -1.61 22.82 15.27
C ASN A 295 -2.42 21.85 14.42
N GLY A 296 -1.87 21.40 13.28
CA GLY A 296 -2.52 20.49 12.35
C GLY A 296 -1.52 19.65 11.57
N ILE A 297 -1.90 19.28 10.37
CA ILE A 297 -1.06 18.58 9.40
C ILE A 297 -1.08 19.31 8.07
N ASN A 298 0.01 19.21 7.30
CA ASN A 298 0.05 19.67 5.92
C ASN A 298 0.05 18.46 4.98
N ILE A 299 -0.94 18.40 4.09
CA ILE A 299 -1.09 17.34 3.09
C ILE A 299 -0.70 17.93 1.73
N ALA A 300 0.31 17.35 1.07
CA ALA A 300 0.71 17.77 -0.27
C ALA A 300 -0.31 17.24 -1.29
N LEU A 301 -0.79 18.15 -2.16
CA LEU A 301 -1.88 17.87 -3.10
C LEU A 301 -1.58 18.46 -4.47
N GLU A 302 -2.29 18.04 -5.49
CA GLU A 302 -2.30 18.72 -6.77
C GLU A 302 -3.17 19.98 -6.72
N LYS A 303 -2.83 20.99 -7.51
CA LYS A 303 -3.68 22.15 -7.71
C LYS A 303 -5.05 21.70 -8.26
N GLY A 304 -6.12 22.25 -7.70
CA GLY A 304 -7.49 21.88 -8.07
C GLY A 304 -8.07 20.65 -7.36
N THR A 305 -7.27 19.96 -6.52
CA THR A 305 -7.77 18.81 -5.73
C THR A 305 -8.93 19.25 -4.85
N GLU A 306 -9.99 18.44 -4.85
CA GLU A 306 -11.16 18.61 -4.00
C GLU A 306 -10.83 18.32 -2.55
N VAL A 307 -11.30 19.19 -1.67
CA VAL A 307 -11.21 19.02 -0.21
C VAL A 307 -12.59 18.73 0.31
N LYS A 308 -12.71 17.66 1.10
CA LYS A 308 -13.99 17.12 1.60
C LYS A 308 -14.10 17.28 3.10
N ALA A 309 -15.34 17.45 3.57
CA ALA A 309 -15.64 17.46 5.00
C ALA A 309 -15.35 16.06 5.60
N VAL A 310 -14.60 16.03 6.69
CA VAL A 310 -14.25 14.77 7.38
C VAL A 310 -15.41 14.20 8.17
N PHE A 311 -16.41 15.02 8.52
CA PHE A 311 -17.59 14.61 9.26
C PHE A 311 -18.76 15.59 9.04
N ASN A 312 -19.98 15.13 9.37
CA ASN A 312 -21.17 15.96 9.34
C ASN A 312 -21.00 17.18 10.26
N GLY A 313 -21.44 18.35 9.83
CA GLY A 313 -21.30 19.55 10.64
C GLY A 313 -21.97 20.77 10.05
N VAL A 314 -21.68 21.92 10.64
CA VAL A 314 -22.16 23.23 10.18
C VAL A 314 -20.97 24.14 9.92
N VAL A 315 -20.91 24.75 8.75
CA VAL A 315 -19.89 25.76 8.42
C VAL A 315 -20.09 26.97 9.29
N LYS A 316 -19.17 27.24 10.21
CA LYS A 316 -19.26 28.37 11.12
C LYS A 316 -18.76 29.64 10.51
N GLN A 317 -17.63 29.57 9.83
CA GLN A 317 -16.98 30.74 9.29
C GLN A 317 -16.09 30.38 8.10
N ILE A 318 -15.99 31.33 7.18
CA ILE A 318 -15.03 31.34 6.08
C ILE A 318 -14.18 32.59 6.24
N VAL A 319 -12.86 32.43 6.34
CA VAL A 319 -11.91 33.52 6.52
C VAL A 319 -10.84 33.48 5.44
N VAL A 320 -10.30 34.65 5.09
CA VAL A 320 -9.12 34.76 4.21
C VAL A 320 -7.95 35.19 5.07
N MET A 321 -6.88 34.39 5.07
CA MET A 321 -5.70 34.63 5.89
C MET A 321 -4.44 34.78 5.04
N PRO A 322 -3.61 35.76 5.30
CA PRO A 322 -2.34 35.94 4.60
C PRO A 322 -1.46 34.67 4.73
N GLY A 323 -0.94 34.16 3.62
CA GLY A 323 -0.11 32.95 3.56
C GLY A 323 -0.89 31.63 3.70
N TYR A 324 -2.21 31.68 4.00
CA TYR A 324 -3.05 30.49 4.12
C TYR A 324 -4.30 30.52 3.22
N GLY A 325 -4.50 31.60 2.46
CA GLY A 325 -5.63 31.71 1.53
C GLY A 325 -6.98 31.62 2.22
N LYS A 326 -7.97 31.02 1.55
CA LYS A 326 -9.29 30.82 2.14
C LYS A 326 -9.26 29.65 3.09
N CYS A 327 -9.88 29.84 4.26
CA CYS A 327 -10.00 28.83 5.31
C CYS A 327 -11.47 28.65 5.68
N VAL A 328 -11.90 27.41 5.88
CA VAL A 328 -13.26 27.03 6.28
C VAL A 328 -13.21 26.38 7.65
N LEU A 329 -14.01 26.86 8.58
CA LEU A 329 -14.24 26.28 9.90
C LEU A 329 -15.58 25.55 9.92
N VAL A 330 -15.56 24.24 10.19
CA VAL A 330 -16.77 23.42 10.35
C VAL A 330 -16.89 22.99 11.80
N GLN A 331 -18.07 23.14 12.38
CA GLN A 331 -18.39 22.73 13.76
C GLN A 331 -19.10 21.39 13.79
N HIS A 332 -18.67 20.51 14.70
CA HIS A 332 -19.18 19.17 14.96
C HIS A 332 -19.49 19.01 16.46
N GLY A 333 -20.49 19.75 16.98
CA GLY A 333 -20.69 19.84 18.43
C GLY A 333 -19.65 20.73 19.10
N ASN A 334 -18.87 20.20 20.03
CA ASN A 334 -17.74 20.89 20.67
C ASN A 334 -16.41 20.68 19.93
N TYR A 335 -16.43 19.90 18.82
CA TYR A 335 -15.29 19.72 17.95
C TYR A 335 -15.37 20.62 16.74
N PHE A 336 -14.19 20.97 16.21
CA PHE A 336 -14.06 21.81 15.01
C PHE A 336 -13.02 21.20 14.08
N SER A 337 -13.32 21.19 12.79
CA SER A 337 -12.34 20.93 11.73
C SER A 337 -12.05 22.19 10.94
N PHE A 338 -10.78 22.45 10.65
CA PHE A 338 -10.32 23.66 9.98
C PHE A 338 -9.52 23.32 8.74
N TYR A 339 -9.94 23.84 7.60
CA TYR A 339 -9.42 23.55 6.28
C TYR A 339 -8.86 24.85 5.67
N CYS A 340 -7.55 24.97 5.55
CA CYS A 340 -6.87 26.15 5.01
C CYS A 340 -6.17 25.85 3.69
N ARG A 341 -5.77 26.93 3.00
CA ARG A 341 -5.12 26.94 1.69
C ARG A 341 -6.06 26.53 0.55
N LEU A 342 -7.35 26.88 0.71
CA LEU A 342 -8.33 26.72 -0.34
C LEU A 342 -8.25 27.92 -1.31
N GLY A 343 -8.21 27.67 -2.60
CA GLY A 343 -8.33 28.68 -3.64
C GLY A 343 -9.78 29.06 -3.90
N SER A 344 -10.67 28.05 -3.91
CA SER A 344 -12.11 28.20 -4.00
C SER A 344 -12.82 27.50 -2.88
N VAL A 345 -13.96 28.02 -2.45
CA VAL A 345 -14.82 27.45 -1.41
C VAL A 345 -16.20 27.24 -2.04
N SER A 346 -16.76 26.06 -1.85
CA SER A 346 -18.04 25.62 -2.41
C SER A 346 -19.22 25.79 -1.45
N VAL A 347 -18.96 26.19 -0.21
CA VAL A 347 -19.94 26.32 0.88
C VAL A 347 -20.00 27.74 1.42
N LYS A 348 -21.04 28.06 2.19
CA LYS A 348 -21.23 29.36 2.85
C LYS A 348 -21.32 29.17 4.36
N ALA A 349 -21.06 30.23 5.12
CA ALA A 349 -21.28 30.23 6.55
C ALA A 349 -22.75 29.96 6.86
N GLY A 350 -23.01 28.99 7.76
CA GLY A 350 -24.35 28.52 8.11
C GLY A 350 -24.76 27.24 7.37
N ASP A 351 -24.12 26.86 6.30
CA ASP A 351 -24.45 25.62 5.56
C ASP A 351 -24.17 24.38 6.41
N LYS A 352 -25.05 23.38 6.28
CA LYS A 352 -24.80 22.04 6.80
C LYS A 352 -24.01 21.27 5.77
N VAL A 353 -22.97 20.59 6.21
CA VAL A 353 -22.16 19.71 5.37
C VAL A 353 -22.22 18.28 5.88
N SER A 354 -22.21 17.35 4.94
CA SER A 354 -22.18 15.92 5.22
C SER A 354 -20.75 15.37 5.08
N THR A 355 -20.47 14.26 5.73
CA THR A 355 -19.19 13.54 5.57
C THR A 355 -18.91 13.24 4.08
N GLY A 356 -17.74 13.62 3.59
CA GLY A 356 -17.35 13.42 2.19
C GLY A 356 -17.83 14.52 1.22
N GLU A 357 -18.62 15.50 1.68
CA GLU A 357 -19.07 16.62 0.85
C GLU A 357 -17.92 17.58 0.52
N VAL A 358 -17.87 18.05 -0.73
CA VAL A 358 -16.81 18.95 -1.20
C VAL A 358 -17.02 20.35 -0.64
N ILE A 359 -16.07 20.83 0.17
CA ILE A 359 -16.08 22.16 0.78
C ILE A 359 -15.26 23.21 0.02
N GLY A 360 -14.35 22.77 -0.86
CA GLY A 360 -13.52 23.66 -1.66
C GLY A 360 -12.48 22.90 -2.47
N ARG A 361 -11.59 23.67 -3.12
CA ARG A 361 -10.50 23.12 -3.94
C ARG A 361 -9.17 23.82 -3.60
N ILE A 362 -8.09 23.06 -3.68
CA ILE A 362 -6.72 23.57 -3.44
C ILE A 362 -6.27 24.48 -4.57
N ASP A 363 -5.54 25.53 -4.21
CA ASP A 363 -4.78 26.36 -5.15
C ASP A 363 -3.32 26.51 -4.69
N THR A 364 -2.50 27.06 -5.55
CA THR A 364 -1.11 27.40 -5.22
C THR A 364 -1.10 28.66 -4.35
N ILE A 365 -0.78 28.52 -3.08
CA ILE A 365 -0.65 29.61 -2.11
C ILE A 365 0.78 29.58 -1.56
N ASP A 366 1.50 30.68 -1.62
CA ASP A 366 2.92 30.77 -1.27
C ASP A 366 3.79 29.72 -1.99
N ASN A 367 3.48 29.45 -3.26
CA ASN A 367 4.10 28.40 -4.07
C ASN A 367 3.95 26.97 -3.51
N LEU A 368 2.96 26.73 -2.69
CA LEU A 368 2.64 25.44 -2.11
C LEU A 368 1.25 24.97 -2.53
N ASN A 369 1.17 23.74 -3.01
CA ASN A 369 -0.09 23.03 -3.26
C ASN A 369 -0.32 22.07 -2.10
N GLN A 370 -0.87 22.58 -1.01
CA GLN A 370 -1.05 21.81 0.23
C GLN A 370 -2.35 22.20 0.90
N LEU A 371 -3.00 21.23 1.53
CA LEU A 371 -4.05 21.47 2.50
C LEU A 371 -3.40 21.57 3.89
N HIS A 372 -3.69 22.65 4.64
CA HIS A 372 -3.42 22.69 6.07
C HIS A 372 -4.72 22.36 6.80
N PHE A 373 -4.70 21.23 7.52
CA PHE A 373 -5.87 20.65 8.17
C PHE A 373 -5.67 20.54 9.67
N GLN A 374 -6.66 21.00 10.44
CA GLN A 374 -6.62 20.94 11.91
C GLN A 374 -7.93 20.36 12.46
N ILE A 375 -7.83 19.70 13.64
CA ILE A 375 -8.95 19.30 14.47
C ILE A 375 -8.79 19.94 15.83
N TRP A 376 -9.88 20.49 16.37
CA TRP A 376 -9.92 21.14 17.67
C TRP A 376 -11.02 20.55 18.53
N GLN A 377 -10.76 20.44 19.84
CA GLN A 377 -11.75 20.13 20.85
C GLN A 377 -11.89 21.35 21.77
N GLY A 378 -13.02 22.07 21.68
CA GLY A 378 -13.09 23.41 22.25
C GLY A 378 -11.94 24.25 21.72
N THR A 379 -11.12 24.81 22.61
CA THR A 379 -9.95 25.66 22.28
C THR A 379 -8.62 24.90 22.23
N LYS A 380 -8.64 23.55 22.31
CA LYS A 380 -7.41 22.73 22.31
C LYS A 380 -7.22 22.03 20.97
N PRO A 381 -6.10 22.27 20.26
CA PRO A 381 -5.78 21.54 19.03
C PRO A 381 -5.53 20.07 19.34
N GLN A 382 -5.96 19.20 18.44
CA GLN A 382 -5.80 17.75 18.50
C GLN A 382 -4.92 17.30 17.34
N ASN A 383 -4.13 16.23 17.52
CA ASN A 383 -3.39 15.64 16.42
C ASN A 383 -4.35 14.98 15.40
N PRO A 384 -4.49 15.50 14.16
CA PRO A 384 -5.45 14.98 13.20
C PRO A 384 -5.16 13.54 12.78
N GLU A 385 -3.89 13.10 12.78
CA GLU A 385 -3.49 11.75 12.37
C GLU A 385 -4.04 10.66 13.30
N LEU A 386 -4.43 11.03 14.53
CA LEU A 386 -5.09 10.11 15.48
C LEU A 386 -6.60 9.97 15.23
N TRP A 387 -7.17 10.79 14.34
CA TRP A 387 -8.59 10.83 14.03
C TRP A 387 -8.91 10.25 12.65
N LEU A 388 -7.96 10.36 11.72
CA LEU A 388 -8.11 10.01 10.29
C LEU A 388 -7.73 8.54 10.04
N ARG A 389 -8.42 7.94 9.07
CA ARG A 389 -8.15 6.57 8.63
C ARG A 389 -8.26 6.44 7.11
#